data_bc8e3c82380af6f323058c330cb09ab1
#
_entry.id   bc8e3c82380af6f323058c330cb09ab1
#
_cell.length_a   1.000
_cell.length_b   1.000
_cell.length_c   1.000
_cell.angle_alpha   90.00
_cell.angle_beta   90.00
_cell.angle_gamma   90.00
#
_symmetry.space_group_name_H-M   'P 1'
#
loop_
_entity.id
_entity.type
_entity.pdbx_description
1 polymer ?
#
loop_
_entity_poly.entity_id
_entity_poly.type
_entity_poly.pdbx_seq_one_letter_code
_entity_poly.pdbx_strand_id
1 'polypeptide(L)'
;MDDVGASTKHFEVYSKKIFGNFLFLKYLPYFRAWPKYNELSVFEWSSIIELLINTNAKLTLGVTACWVNKDSTLISFPEKFPEQAEILKQAQKDGIIEIANHGLTHCVIGEHLPRYFSSNRKYHREFWNWIPRQTHFEHIERSQKIFRDWLGFFPQSFIPPGNVYSRDTLDAAHKNSILLFNSSIPPKDIECPLKYVNEAHVVAFHDKELSLMGISWLQKKIQEHNNKEFKLLSEIC
;
A
#
# COMPACT_ATOMS: atom_id res chain seq x y z
N MET A 1 -5.75 5.20 1.39
CA MET A 1 -4.32 5.54 1.18
C MET A 1 -3.51 4.25 1.14
N ASP A 2 -2.54 4.12 0.25
CA ASP A 2 -1.69 2.93 0.12
C ASP A 2 -0.18 3.26 0.18
N ASP A 3 0.67 2.25 -0.05
CA ASP A 3 2.13 2.27 0.03
C ASP A 3 2.74 2.45 1.44
N VAL A 4 1.94 2.43 2.53
CA VAL A 4 2.47 2.53 3.91
C VAL A 4 3.40 1.33 4.18
N GLY A 5 4.62 1.59 4.64
CA GLY A 5 5.63 0.56 4.92
C GLY A 5 6.29 -0.07 3.68
N ALA A 6 5.97 0.41 2.48
CA ALA A 6 6.53 -0.16 1.25
C ALA A 6 7.96 0.34 0.98
N SER A 7 8.92 -0.57 0.84
CA SER A 7 10.31 -0.25 0.49
C SER A 7 10.48 0.32 -0.92
N THR A 8 9.46 0.20 -1.77
CA THR A 8 9.40 0.75 -3.13
C THR A 8 9.72 2.23 -3.18
N LYS A 9 9.33 3.01 -2.16
CA LYS A 9 9.63 4.45 -2.06
C LYS A 9 11.13 4.76 -2.12
N HIS A 10 11.99 3.82 -1.74
CA HIS A 10 13.45 3.95 -1.76
C HIS A 10 14.10 3.32 -2.99
N PHE A 11 13.50 2.26 -3.54
CA PHE A 11 14.13 1.41 -4.55
C PHE A 11 13.50 1.51 -5.93
N GLU A 12 12.25 1.95 -6.05
CA GLU A 12 11.61 2.17 -7.35
C GLU A 12 12.25 3.37 -8.05
N VAL A 13 13.01 3.10 -9.12
CA VAL A 13 13.70 4.12 -9.91
C VAL A 13 13.46 3.86 -11.37
N TYR A 14 12.68 4.73 -12.00
CA TYR A 14 12.39 4.64 -13.42
C TYR A 14 12.13 6.03 -14.04
N SER A 15 12.18 6.07 -15.36
CA SER A 15 11.80 7.24 -16.16
C SER A 15 10.62 6.89 -17.08
N LYS A 16 9.74 7.85 -17.32
CA LYS A 16 8.71 7.76 -18.38
C LYS A 16 9.30 7.80 -19.79
N LYS A 17 10.52 8.31 -19.93
CA LYS A 17 11.25 8.41 -21.21
C LYS A 17 12.13 7.18 -21.38
N ILE A 18 12.05 6.50 -22.52
CA ILE A 18 12.80 5.26 -22.78
C ILE A 18 14.30 5.45 -22.51
N PHE A 19 14.92 6.47 -23.11
CA PHE A 19 16.34 6.77 -22.88
C PHE A 19 16.66 7.20 -21.46
N GLY A 20 15.70 7.76 -20.74
CA GLY A 20 15.86 8.16 -19.35
C GLY A 20 16.03 7.00 -18.37
N ASN A 21 15.75 5.76 -18.78
CA ASN A 21 16.03 4.57 -17.97
C ASN A 21 17.47 4.06 -18.13
N PHE A 22 18.23 4.62 -19.06
CA PHE A 22 19.58 4.19 -19.32
C PHE A 22 20.59 4.77 -18.31
N LEU A 23 21.49 3.94 -17.78
CA LEU A 23 22.52 4.33 -16.80
C LEU A 23 21.94 5.15 -15.62
N PHE A 24 22.56 6.30 -15.38
CA PHE A 24 22.22 7.21 -14.27
C PHE A 24 21.12 8.21 -14.61
N LEU A 25 20.69 8.33 -15.87
CA LEU A 25 19.72 9.37 -16.29
C LEU A 25 18.41 9.31 -15.51
N LYS A 26 17.94 8.11 -15.16
CA LYS A 26 16.72 7.93 -14.34
C LYS A 26 16.79 8.56 -12.93
N TYR A 27 17.99 8.90 -12.46
CA TYR A 27 18.17 9.58 -11.18
C TYR A 27 18.08 11.11 -11.30
N LEU A 28 18.20 11.66 -12.51
CA LEU A 28 18.11 13.09 -12.76
C LEU A 28 16.65 13.56 -12.70
N PRO A 29 16.34 14.72 -12.07
CA PRO A 29 14.97 15.21 -11.89
C PRO A 29 14.17 15.27 -13.20
N TYR A 30 14.79 15.71 -14.29
CA TYR A 30 14.15 15.82 -15.60
C TYR A 30 13.65 14.50 -16.18
N PHE A 31 14.35 13.39 -15.90
CA PHE A 31 14.00 12.06 -16.41
C PHE A 31 13.19 11.26 -15.41
N ARG A 32 13.35 11.49 -14.11
CA ARG A 32 12.67 10.73 -13.05
C ARG A 32 11.16 10.83 -13.17
N ALA A 33 10.50 9.69 -13.15
CA ALA A 33 9.04 9.61 -13.18
C ALA A 33 8.38 9.62 -11.80
N TRP A 34 9.15 9.24 -10.75
CA TRP A 34 8.66 9.10 -9.38
C TRP A 34 9.65 9.74 -8.41
N PRO A 35 9.26 10.73 -7.62
CA PRO A 35 10.16 11.32 -6.63
C PRO A 35 10.46 10.32 -5.51
N LYS A 36 11.64 10.39 -4.93
CA LYS A 36 11.92 9.70 -3.68
C LYS A 36 11.24 10.42 -2.54
N TYR A 37 10.70 9.67 -1.61
CA TYR A 37 10.10 10.17 -0.38
C TYR A 37 10.35 9.16 0.75
N ASN A 38 10.11 9.57 1.98
CA ASN A 38 10.32 8.75 3.17
C ASN A 38 8.98 8.24 3.70
N GLU A 39 9.04 7.23 4.57
CA GLU A 39 7.92 6.84 5.41
C GLU A 39 7.48 8.02 6.27
N LEU A 40 6.17 8.14 6.52
CA LEU A 40 5.63 9.18 7.38
C LEU A 40 6.17 9.02 8.82
N SER A 41 6.61 10.12 9.39
CA SER A 41 7.11 10.18 10.78
C SER A 41 5.97 10.03 11.79
N VAL A 42 6.33 9.77 13.03
CA VAL A 42 5.40 9.76 14.18
C VAL A 42 4.60 11.05 14.27
N PHE A 43 5.26 12.20 14.07
CA PHE A 43 4.59 13.50 14.10
C PHE A 43 3.56 13.66 12.98
N GLU A 44 3.91 13.24 11.76
CA GLU A 44 2.97 13.30 10.63
C GLU A 44 1.77 12.38 10.86
N TRP A 45 1.99 11.14 11.34
CA TRP A 45 0.89 10.24 11.70
C TRP A 45 -0.02 10.80 12.78
N SER A 46 0.54 11.39 13.85
CA SER A 46 -0.25 12.03 14.92
C SER A 46 -1.10 13.15 14.36
N SER A 47 -0.53 13.99 13.48
CA SER A 47 -1.25 15.09 12.83
C SER A 47 -2.36 14.60 11.90
N ILE A 48 -2.14 13.50 11.17
CA ILE A 48 -3.16 12.89 10.30
C ILE A 48 -4.34 12.39 11.16
N ILE A 49 -4.06 11.66 12.23
CA ILE A 49 -5.09 11.11 13.12
C ILE A 49 -5.89 12.22 13.78
N GLU A 50 -5.22 13.28 14.27
CA GLU A 50 -5.90 14.44 14.82
C GLU A 50 -6.82 15.13 13.80
N LEU A 51 -6.35 15.29 12.56
CA LEU A 51 -7.18 15.85 11.48
C LEU A 51 -8.41 14.97 11.21
N LEU A 52 -8.25 13.64 11.15
CA LEU A 52 -9.37 12.71 10.94
C LEU A 52 -10.41 12.80 12.07
N ILE A 53 -9.95 12.87 13.33
CA ILE A 53 -10.83 13.06 14.49
C ILE A 53 -11.60 14.38 14.39
N ASN A 54 -10.89 15.50 14.16
CA ASN A 54 -11.47 16.83 14.12
C ASN A 54 -12.46 17.03 12.97
N THR A 55 -12.33 16.24 11.90
CA THR A 55 -13.21 16.33 10.72
C THR A 55 -14.24 15.20 10.66
N ASN A 56 -14.26 14.29 11.62
CA ASN A 56 -15.04 13.05 11.60
C ASN A 56 -14.84 12.26 10.31
N ALA A 57 -13.62 12.31 9.76
CA ALA A 57 -13.25 11.56 8.57
C ALA A 57 -12.62 10.22 8.97
N LYS A 58 -12.73 9.23 8.09
CA LYS A 58 -12.15 7.91 8.26
C LYS A 58 -11.20 7.57 7.10
N LEU A 59 -10.21 6.73 7.36
CA LEU A 59 -9.18 6.41 6.38
C LEU A 59 -8.81 4.93 6.41
N THR A 60 -8.94 4.24 5.27
CA THR A 60 -8.38 2.89 5.11
C THR A 60 -6.95 2.99 4.59
N LEU A 61 -6.01 2.30 5.27
CA LEU A 61 -4.59 2.27 4.99
C LEU A 61 -4.18 0.94 4.38
N GLY A 62 -3.67 0.93 3.16
CA GLY A 62 -2.96 -0.21 2.59
C GLY A 62 -1.55 -0.29 3.17
N VAL A 63 -1.33 -1.20 4.10
CA VAL A 63 -0.04 -1.39 4.78
C VAL A 63 0.67 -2.62 4.21
N THR A 64 1.93 -2.44 3.80
CA THR A 64 2.82 -3.54 3.40
C THR A 64 3.40 -4.21 4.63
N ALA A 65 3.26 -5.53 4.75
CA ALA A 65 3.60 -6.25 5.97
C ALA A 65 5.10 -6.28 6.27
N CYS A 66 5.97 -6.24 5.24
CA CYS A 66 7.42 -6.24 5.40
C CYS A 66 8.12 -5.18 4.54
N TRP A 67 9.10 -4.55 5.13
CA TRP A 67 10.13 -3.79 4.43
C TRP A 67 11.17 -4.74 3.85
N VAL A 68 11.55 -4.55 2.58
CA VAL A 68 12.62 -5.31 1.92
C VAL A 68 13.90 -4.49 1.93
N ASN A 69 14.96 -5.04 2.52
CA ASN A 69 16.29 -4.42 2.53
C ASN A 69 17.02 -4.66 1.19
N LYS A 70 18.17 -3.97 0.99
CA LYS A 70 19.02 -4.14 -0.20
C LYS A 70 19.50 -5.57 -0.42
N ASP A 71 19.76 -6.30 0.65
CA ASP A 71 20.18 -7.71 0.64
C ASP A 71 19.01 -8.70 0.54
N SER A 72 17.81 -8.22 0.29
CA SER A 72 16.57 -8.99 0.22
C SER A 72 16.09 -9.56 1.55
N THR A 73 16.70 -9.19 2.68
CA THR A 73 16.16 -9.54 4.00
C THR A 73 14.88 -8.76 4.27
N LEU A 74 13.96 -9.38 5.00
CA LEU A 74 12.66 -8.83 5.35
C LEU A 74 12.65 -8.42 6.82
N ILE A 75 12.12 -7.23 7.09
CA ILE A 75 11.82 -6.75 8.44
C ILE A 75 10.34 -6.42 8.47
N SER A 76 9.58 -6.95 9.43
CA SER A 76 8.15 -6.66 9.53
C SER A 76 7.91 -5.16 9.79
N PHE A 77 6.73 -4.66 9.35
CA PHE A 77 6.38 -3.26 9.54
C PHE A 77 6.49 -2.81 11.00
N PRO A 78 5.95 -3.55 12.01
CA PRO A 78 6.05 -3.15 13.40
C PRO A 78 7.48 -3.24 13.98
N GLU A 79 8.36 -4.08 13.43
CA GLU A 79 9.77 -4.11 13.83
C GLU A 79 10.56 -2.96 13.19
N LYS A 80 10.25 -2.60 11.96
CA LYS A 80 10.95 -1.52 11.23
C LYS A 80 10.54 -0.14 11.71
N PHE A 81 9.26 0.04 12.06
CA PHE A 81 8.62 1.29 12.40
C PHE A 81 7.78 1.15 13.69
N PRO A 82 8.41 0.82 14.85
CA PRO A 82 7.68 0.43 16.05
C PRO A 82 6.77 1.55 16.59
N GLU A 83 7.21 2.79 16.57
CA GLU A 83 6.43 3.91 17.09
C GLU A 83 5.22 4.23 16.17
N GLN A 84 5.42 4.20 14.85
CA GLN A 84 4.34 4.36 13.88
C GLN A 84 3.33 3.22 13.98
N ALA A 85 3.82 1.99 14.15
CA ALA A 85 2.98 0.81 14.29
C ALA A 85 2.07 0.91 15.53
N GLU A 86 2.57 1.42 16.65
CA GLU A 86 1.75 1.60 17.86
C GLU A 86 0.67 2.66 17.65
N ILE A 87 1.00 3.80 17.04
CA ILE A 87 0.03 4.85 16.72
C ILE A 87 -1.07 4.32 15.80
N LEU A 88 -0.70 3.60 14.74
CA LEU A 88 -1.67 3.04 13.79
C LEU A 88 -2.55 1.96 14.44
N LYS A 89 -1.96 1.11 15.28
CA LYS A 89 -2.71 0.10 16.03
C LYS A 89 -3.75 0.74 16.95
N GLN A 90 -3.39 1.82 17.66
CA GLN A 90 -4.33 2.54 18.52
C GLN A 90 -5.43 3.20 17.69
N ALA A 91 -5.11 3.89 16.60
CA ALA A 91 -6.10 4.53 15.72
C ALA A 91 -7.06 3.53 15.06
N GLN A 92 -6.56 2.32 14.73
CA GLN A 92 -7.39 1.20 14.28
C GLN A 92 -8.37 0.73 15.38
N LYS A 93 -7.87 0.59 16.60
CA LYS A 93 -8.71 0.18 17.75
C LYS A 93 -9.80 1.21 18.05
N ASP A 94 -9.51 2.48 17.86
CA ASP A 94 -10.43 3.60 18.06
C ASP A 94 -11.42 3.78 16.88
N GLY A 95 -11.30 2.98 15.81
CA GLY A 95 -12.18 3.02 14.64
C GLY A 95 -12.00 4.27 13.75
N ILE A 96 -10.87 4.97 13.89
CA ILE A 96 -10.52 6.15 13.09
C ILE A 96 -9.95 5.72 11.74
N ILE A 97 -9.15 4.67 11.75
CA ILE A 97 -8.56 4.07 10.55
C ILE A 97 -8.92 2.60 10.42
N GLU A 98 -8.75 2.05 9.23
CA GLU A 98 -8.73 0.62 8.94
C GLU A 98 -7.39 0.27 8.31
N ILE A 99 -6.74 -0.80 8.81
CA ILE A 99 -5.55 -1.36 8.20
C ILE A 99 -5.97 -2.47 7.25
N ALA A 100 -5.72 -2.27 5.95
CA ALA A 100 -5.91 -3.23 4.89
C ALA A 100 -4.56 -3.88 4.53
N ASN A 101 -4.59 -5.17 4.18
CA ASN A 101 -3.42 -5.87 3.68
C ASN A 101 -3.00 -5.31 2.31
N HIS A 102 -1.75 -4.84 2.18
CA HIS A 102 -1.15 -4.34 0.96
C HIS A 102 0.02 -5.22 0.49
N GLY A 103 -0.13 -6.54 0.64
CA GLY A 103 0.89 -7.53 0.33
C GLY A 103 1.96 -7.68 1.40
N LEU A 104 2.88 -8.61 1.12
CA LEU A 104 4.02 -8.91 2.01
C LEU A 104 5.15 -7.89 1.83
N THR A 105 5.51 -7.57 0.59
CA THR A 105 6.75 -6.87 0.23
C THR A 105 6.57 -5.73 -0.74
N HIS A 106 5.40 -5.61 -1.37
CA HIS A 106 5.12 -4.69 -2.47
C HIS A 106 6.04 -4.87 -3.71
N CYS A 107 6.93 -5.85 -3.72
CA CYS A 107 7.89 -6.07 -4.80
C CYS A 107 8.24 -7.56 -4.97
N VAL A 108 8.90 -7.87 -6.07
CA VAL A 108 9.51 -9.18 -6.31
C VAL A 108 10.86 -9.20 -5.60
N ILE A 109 10.96 -10.03 -4.56
CA ILE A 109 12.18 -10.16 -3.74
C ILE A 109 13.36 -10.58 -4.63
N GLY A 110 14.51 -9.94 -4.42
CA GLY A 110 15.72 -10.16 -5.22
C GLY A 110 15.79 -9.31 -6.51
N GLU A 111 14.66 -8.81 -6.99
CA GLU A 111 14.57 -8.04 -8.25
C GLU A 111 14.24 -6.55 -8.04
N HIS A 112 14.07 -6.13 -6.80
CA HIS A 112 13.57 -4.81 -6.42
C HIS A 112 14.58 -3.66 -6.59
N LEU A 113 15.89 -3.98 -6.62
CA LEU A 113 16.93 -2.95 -6.71
C LEU A 113 16.94 -2.22 -8.06
N PRO A 114 17.41 -0.97 -8.10
CA PRO A 114 17.58 -0.24 -9.34
C PRO A 114 18.47 -0.97 -10.34
N ARG A 115 18.02 -1.08 -11.58
CA ARG A 115 18.75 -1.72 -12.68
C ARG A 115 19.57 -0.70 -13.45
N TYR A 116 20.72 -1.13 -13.98
CA TYR A 116 21.65 -0.22 -14.62
C TYR A 116 21.10 0.36 -15.93
N PHE A 117 20.56 -0.49 -16.82
CA PHE A 117 20.15 -0.11 -18.19
C PHE A 117 18.63 -0.09 -18.40
N SER A 118 17.83 -0.36 -17.37
CA SER A 118 16.39 -0.48 -17.53
C SER A 118 15.63 0.02 -16.30
N SER A 119 14.32 0.17 -16.45
CA SER A 119 13.40 0.40 -15.34
C SER A 119 13.28 -0.86 -14.47
N ASN A 120 13.18 -0.67 -13.15
CA ASN A 120 12.84 -1.75 -12.22
C ASN A 120 11.35 -1.73 -11.83
N ARG A 121 10.54 -0.84 -12.41
CA ARG A 121 9.15 -0.61 -12.03
C ARG A 121 8.29 -1.88 -11.99
N LYS A 122 8.41 -2.77 -12.98
CA LYS A 122 7.63 -4.01 -13.02
C LYS A 122 7.88 -4.92 -11.82
N TYR A 123 9.08 -4.85 -11.23
CA TYR A 123 9.46 -5.66 -10.06
C TYR A 123 9.02 -5.04 -8.73
N HIS A 124 8.43 -3.84 -8.77
CA HIS A 124 7.77 -3.20 -7.64
C HIS A 124 6.26 -3.41 -7.65
N ARG A 125 5.83 -4.56 -8.18
CA ARG A 125 4.45 -5.05 -8.18
C ARG A 125 4.50 -6.53 -7.84
N GLU A 126 3.96 -6.89 -6.70
CA GLU A 126 4.17 -8.21 -6.08
C GLU A 126 3.40 -9.33 -6.77
N PHE A 127 2.20 -9.04 -7.28
CA PHE A 127 1.22 -10.06 -7.69
C PHE A 127 0.98 -10.14 -9.20
N TRP A 128 2.03 -10.05 -10.00
CA TRP A 128 1.94 -10.28 -11.44
C TRP A 128 1.48 -11.70 -11.77
N ASN A 129 0.76 -11.86 -12.86
CA ASN A 129 0.30 -13.15 -13.37
C ASN A 129 1.41 -14.14 -13.76
N TRP A 130 2.65 -13.67 -13.94
CA TRP A 130 3.82 -14.52 -14.21
C TRP A 130 4.53 -14.98 -12.93
N ILE A 131 4.15 -14.49 -11.77
CA ILE A 131 4.63 -14.98 -10.48
C ILE A 131 3.96 -16.33 -10.19
N PRO A 132 4.71 -17.33 -9.69
CA PRO A 132 4.13 -18.63 -9.38
C PRO A 132 2.96 -18.54 -8.38
N ARG A 133 1.89 -19.29 -8.63
CA ARG A 133 0.72 -19.38 -7.75
C ARG A 133 1.12 -19.56 -6.26
N GLN A 134 2.07 -20.47 -6.01
CA GLN A 134 2.53 -20.74 -4.65
C GLN A 134 3.04 -19.48 -3.93
N THR A 135 3.75 -18.60 -4.63
CA THR A 135 4.25 -17.34 -4.09
C THR A 135 3.12 -16.40 -3.68
N HIS A 136 2.03 -16.32 -4.45
CA HIS A 136 0.86 -15.51 -4.06
C HIS A 136 0.28 -16.00 -2.73
N PHE A 137 0.12 -17.31 -2.56
CA PHE A 137 -0.40 -17.91 -1.33
C PHE A 137 0.53 -17.67 -0.14
N GLU A 138 1.83 -17.93 -0.30
CA GLU A 138 2.84 -17.73 0.75
C GLU A 138 2.92 -16.26 1.20
N HIS A 139 2.88 -15.33 0.25
CA HIS A 139 2.96 -13.90 0.56
C HIS A 139 1.72 -13.40 1.29
N ILE A 140 0.53 -13.77 0.85
CA ILE A 140 -0.72 -13.39 1.52
C ILE A 140 -0.80 -14.03 2.91
N GLU A 141 -0.49 -15.31 3.04
CA GLU A 141 -0.51 -16.02 4.33
C GLU A 141 0.47 -15.39 5.33
N ARG A 142 1.71 -15.13 4.90
CA ARG A 142 2.73 -14.50 5.76
C ARG A 142 2.35 -13.08 6.16
N SER A 143 1.84 -12.28 5.23
CA SER A 143 1.39 -10.92 5.53
C SER A 143 0.24 -10.94 6.55
N GLN A 144 -0.76 -11.80 6.37
CA GLN A 144 -1.86 -11.95 7.30
C GLN A 144 -1.38 -12.39 8.70
N LYS A 145 -0.41 -13.30 8.78
CA LYS A 145 0.18 -13.71 10.06
C LYS A 145 0.87 -12.54 10.77
N ILE A 146 1.65 -11.74 10.05
CA ILE A 146 2.32 -10.55 10.61
C ILE A 146 1.29 -9.55 11.14
N PHE A 147 0.23 -9.28 10.38
CA PHE A 147 -0.84 -8.39 10.83
C PHE A 147 -1.56 -8.93 12.06
N ARG A 148 -1.89 -10.22 12.09
CA ARG A 148 -2.50 -10.83 13.28
C ARG A 148 -1.61 -10.70 14.51
N ASP A 149 -0.31 -10.95 14.37
CA ASP A 149 0.64 -10.89 15.48
C ASP A 149 0.82 -9.43 15.97
N TRP A 150 0.71 -8.46 15.07
CA TRP A 150 0.75 -7.04 15.40
C TRP A 150 -0.58 -6.49 15.94
N LEU A 151 -1.68 -6.69 15.22
CA LEU A 151 -2.98 -6.06 15.50
C LEU A 151 -3.85 -6.87 16.46
N GLY A 152 -3.63 -8.19 16.54
CA GLY A 152 -4.47 -9.14 17.29
C GLY A 152 -5.60 -9.76 16.45
N PHE A 153 -5.74 -9.39 15.18
CA PHE A 153 -6.74 -9.92 14.25
C PHE A 153 -6.20 -9.94 12.82
N PHE A 154 -6.90 -10.64 11.93
CA PHE A 154 -6.59 -10.67 10.49
C PHE A 154 -7.32 -9.51 9.78
N PRO A 155 -6.63 -8.62 9.04
CA PRO A 155 -7.28 -7.66 8.15
C PRO A 155 -8.22 -8.35 7.16
N GLN A 156 -9.41 -7.80 6.98
CA GLN A 156 -10.41 -8.36 6.06
C GLN A 156 -10.42 -7.65 4.70
N SER A 157 -9.69 -6.56 4.58
CA SER A 157 -9.59 -5.76 3.35
C SER A 157 -8.22 -5.95 2.69
N PHE A 158 -8.22 -6.02 1.35
CA PHE A 158 -7.02 -6.15 0.53
C PHE A 158 -6.96 -5.05 -0.53
N ILE A 159 -5.83 -4.37 -0.60
CA ILE A 159 -5.49 -3.40 -1.65
C ILE A 159 -4.24 -3.93 -2.35
N PRO A 160 -4.31 -4.42 -3.59
CA PRO A 160 -3.16 -5.05 -4.24
C PRO A 160 -2.07 -4.02 -4.57
N PRO A 161 -0.79 -4.29 -4.29
CA PRO A 161 0.34 -3.44 -4.62
C PRO A 161 0.36 -3.00 -6.08
N GLY A 162 0.30 -1.67 -6.28
CA GLY A 162 0.27 -1.07 -7.62
C GLY A 162 -0.89 -1.49 -8.49
N ASN A 163 -2.01 -1.89 -7.89
CA ASN A 163 -3.23 -2.38 -8.57
C ASN A 163 -3.00 -3.60 -9.47
N VAL A 164 -1.97 -4.41 -9.18
CA VAL A 164 -1.64 -5.63 -9.94
C VAL A 164 -2.03 -6.86 -9.14
N TYR A 165 -2.83 -7.72 -9.75
CA TYR A 165 -3.32 -8.97 -9.18
C TYR A 165 -3.72 -9.94 -10.27
N SER A 166 -3.87 -11.20 -9.92
CA SER A 166 -4.36 -12.28 -10.77
C SER A 166 -5.46 -13.05 -10.04
N ARG A 167 -6.07 -14.05 -10.70
CA ARG A 167 -6.99 -14.99 -10.05
C ARG A 167 -6.32 -15.64 -8.84
N ASP A 168 -5.08 -16.08 -8.98
CA ASP A 168 -4.33 -16.72 -7.89
C ASP A 168 -4.16 -15.81 -6.67
N THR A 169 -4.00 -14.49 -6.89
CA THR A 169 -3.95 -13.49 -5.81
C THR A 169 -5.26 -13.43 -5.04
N LEU A 170 -6.39 -13.37 -5.76
CA LEU A 170 -7.72 -13.28 -5.15
C LEU A 170 -8.10 -14.57 -4.43
N ASP A 171 -7.77 -15.73 -4.99
CA ASP A 171 -7.95 -17.04 -4.35
C ASP A 171 -7.12 -17.15 -3.06
N ALA A 172 -5.86 -16.67 -3.08
CA ALA A 172 -5.00 -16.64 -1.90
C ALA A 172 -5.56 -15.72 -0.81
N ALA A 173 -6.05 -14.54 -1.21
CA ALA A 173 -6.66 -13.58 -0.29
C ALA A 173 -7.92 -14.18 0.37
N HIS A 174 -8.81 -14.75 -0.43
CA HIS A 174 -10.03 -15.40 0.08
C HIS A 174 -9.73 -16.54 1.06
N LYS A 175 -8.78 -17.42 0.72
CA LYS A 175 -8.37 -18.53 1.60
C LYS A 175 -7.79 -18.05 2.93
N ASN A 176 -7.26 -16.84 2.99
CA ASN A 176 -6.69 -16.23 4.18
C ASN A 176 -7.63 -15.22 4.86
N SER A 177 -8.95 -15.44 4.76
CA SER A 177 -10.00 -14.68 5.46
C SER A 177 -10.10 -13.21 5.08
N ILE A 178 -9.58 -12.83 3.92
CA ILE A 178 -9.84 -11.53 3.33
C ILE A 178 -11.21 -11.60 2.63
N LEU A 179 -12.05 -10.61 2.86
CA LEU A 179 -13.43 -10.56 2.37
C LEU A 179 -13.62 -9.45 1.33
N LEU A 180 -12.85 -8.38 1.46
CA LEU A 180 -13.01 -7.15 0.69
C LEU A 180 -11.78 -6.90 -0.18
N PHE A 181 -12.03 -6.36 -1.36
CA PHE A 181 -10.99 -6.06 -2.33
C PHE A 181 -11.25 -4.70 -2.99
N ASN A 182 -10.27 -3.82 -2.95
CA ASN A 182 -10.30 -2.53 -3.64
C ASN A 182 -9.11 -2.39 -4.58
N SER A 183 -9.35 -1.95 -5.79
CA SER A 183 -8.33 -1.69 -6.81
C SER A 183 -8.89 -0.74 -7.87
N SER A 184 -8.03 0.10 -8.46
CA SER A 184 -8.37 0.95 -9.60
C SER A 184 -8.65 0.16 -10.88
N ILE A 185 -8.18 -1.08 -10.92
CA ILE A 185 -8.46 -2.00 -12.03
C ILE A 185 -9.54 -2.97 -11.54
N PRO A 186 -10.78 -2.90 -12.07
CA PRO A 186 -11.82 -3.84 -11.68
C PRO A 186 -11.49 -5.26 -12.16
N PRO A 187 -11.98 -6.32 -11.46
CA PRO A 187 -11.73 -7.71 -11.81
C PRO A 187 -12.56 -8.15 -13.02
N LYS A 188 -12.31 -7.52 -14.18
CA LYS A 188 -12.92 -7.91 -15.45
C LYS A 188 -12.45 -9.30 -15.82
N ASP A 189 -13.38 -10.13 -16.27
CA ASP A 189 -13.12 -11.51 -16.73
C ASP A 189 -12.50 -12.45 -15.69
N ILE A 190 -12.47 -12.04 -14.42
CA ILE A 190 -12.04 -12.85 -13.28
C ILE A 190 -13.24 -13.02 -12.34
N GLU A 191 -13.66 -14.26 -12.11
CA GLU A 191 -14.60 -14.56 -11.03
C GLU A 191 -13.94 -14.20 -9.70
N CYS A 192 -14.40 -13.12 -9.06
CA CYS A 192 -13.80 -12.61 -7.85
C CYS A 192 -14.47 -13.24 -6.62
N PRO A 193 -13.73 -14.02 -5.79
CA PRO A 193 -14.29 -14.61 -4.58
C PRO A 193 -14.46 -13.59 -3.46
N LEU A 194 -13.96 -12.36 -3.65
CA LEU A 194 -14.02 -11.27 -2.70
C LEU A 194 -15.06 -10.23 -3.14
N LYS A 195 -15.65 -9.52 -2.19
CA LYS A 195 -16.50 -8.39 -2.49
C LYS A 195 -15.64 -7.23 -3.01
N TYR A 196 -15.84 -6.84 -4.26
CA TYR A 196 -15.13 -5.73 -4.88
C TYR A 196 -15.76 -4.38 -4.50
N VAL A 197 -14.94 -3.50 -3.94
CA VAL A 197 -15.32 -2.11 -3.66
C VAL A 197 -14.84 -1.24 -4.82
N ASN A 198 -15.79 -0.62 -5.54
CA ASN A 198 -15.49 0.18 -6.71
C ASN A 198 -14.83 1.51 -6.33
N GLU A 199 -13.82 1.92 -7.08
CA GLU A 199 -13.14 3.22 -6.92
C GLU A 199 -14.04 4.45 -7.06
N ALA A 200 -15.18 4.36 -7.75
CA ALA A 200 -16.14 5.48 -7.84
C ALA A 200 -16.59 6.01 -6.47
N HIS A 201 -16.44 5.20 -5.43
CA HIS A 201 -16.79 5.52 -4.05
C HIS A 201 -15.57 5.76 -3.15
N VAL A 202 -14.35 5.76 -3.70
CA VAL A 202 -13.09 5.84 -2.96
C VAL A 202 -12.28 7.05 -3.42
N VAL A 203 -11.79 7.83 -2.46
CA VAL A 203 -10.75 8.84 -2.72
C VAL A 203 -9.40 8.16 -2.49
N ALA A 204 -8.83 7.62 -3.57
CA ALA A 204 -7.57 6.89 -3.52
C ALA A 204 -6.37 7.85 -3.66
N PHE A 205 -5.35 7.65 -2.83
CA PHE A 205 -4.07 8.36 -2.87
C PHE A 205 -2.98 7.54 -2.18
N HIS A 206 -1.71 7.91 -2.38
CA HIS A 206 -0.57 7.25 -1.73
C HIS A 206 -0.06 8.09 -0.56
N ASP A 207 0.68 7.48 0.34
CA ASP A 207 1.39 8.19 1.42
C ASP A 207 2.39 9.24 0.88
N LYS A 208 2.82 9.08 -0.37
CA LYS A 208 3.64 10.02 -1.12
C LYS A 208 3.05 11.43 -1.15
N GLU A 209 1.75 11.57 -1.40
CA GLU A 209 1.08 12.88 -1.45
C GLU A 209 1.23 13.60 -0.11
N LEU A 210 1.11 12.88 1.01
CA LEU A 210 1.29 13.44 2.35
C LEU A 210 2.74 13.78 2.65
N SER A 211 3.66 12.88 2.32
CA SER A 211 5.10 13.10 2.53
C SER A 211 5.66 14.30 1.74
N LEU A 212 5.11 14.59 0.55
CA LEU A 212 5.60 15.66 -0.32
C LEU A 212 4.84 16.99 -0.17
N MET A 213 3.55 16.96 0.13
CA MET A 213 2.67 18.11 0.15
C MET A 213 2.16 18.47 1.55
N GLY A 214 2.42 17.59 2.53
CA GLY A 214 2.02 17.79 3.93
C GLY A 214 0.54 17.60 4.20
N ILE A 215 0.16 17.73 5.46
CA ILE A 215 -1.19 17.52 6.00
C ILE A 215 -2.25 18.44 5.37
N SER A 216 -1.88 19.65 4.94
CA SER A 216 -2.79 20.60 4.29
C SER A 216 -3.40 20.06 3.00
N TRP A 217 -2.69 19.19 2.31
CA TRP A 217 -3.23 18.50 1.14
C TRP A 217 -4.39 17.57 1.53
N LEU A 218 -4.25 16.77 2.59
CA LEU A 218 -5.32 15.89 3.07
C LEU A 218 -6.52 16.70 3.57
N GLN A 219 -6.26 17.77 4.33
CA GLN A 219 -7.30 18.67 4.80
C GLN A 219 -8.13 19.23 3.63
N LYS A 220 -7.47 19.68 2.57
CA LYS A 220 -8.15 20.14 1.36
C LYS A 220 -8.98 19.03 0.72
N LYS A 221 -8.45 17.79 0.64
CA LYS A 221 -9.19 16.65 0.09
C LYS A 221 -10.44 16.32 0.90
N ILE A 222 -10.37 16.36 2.22
CA ILE A 222 -11.54 16.18 3.09
C ILE A 222 -12.57 17.30 2.84
N GLN A 223 -12.13 18.54 2.74
CA GLN A 223 -13.02 19.69 2.48
C GLN A 223 -13.70 19.61 1.10
N GLU A 224 -13.03 19.13 0.06
CA GLU A 224 -13.60 18.90 -1.27
C GLU A 224 -14.78 17.90 -1.24
N HIS A 225 -14.88 17.08 -0.19
CA HIS A 225 -15.90 16.04 -0.02
C HIS A 225 -16.73 16.22 1.27
N ASN A 226 -16.78 17.42 1.85
CA ASN A 226 -17.41 17.70 3.14
C ASN A 226 -18.92 17.42 3.19
N ASN A 227 -19.57 17.25 2.05
CA ASN A 227 -20.98 16.85 1.91
C ASN A 227 -21.18 15.33 1.89
N LYS A 228 -20.12 14.54 2.08
CA LYS A 228 -20.16 13.07 2.09
C LYS A 228 -19.75 12.54 3.46
N GLU A 229 -20.32 11.41 3.83
CA GLU A 229 -19.86 10.63 4.98
C GLU A 229 -18.62 9.81 4.58
N PHE A 230 -17.57 9.91 5.35
CA PHE A 230 -16.37 9.09 5.17
C PHE A 230 -16.54 7.76 5.92
N LYS A 231 -16.30 6.66 5.22
CA LYS A 231 -16.40 5.29 5.75
C LYS A 231 -15.12 4.51 5.53
N LEU A 232 -14.83 3.57 6.41
CA LEU A 232 -13.82 2.54 6.20
C LEU A 232 -14.30 1.57 5.11
N LEU A 233 -13.38 0.86 4.42
CA LEU A 233 -13.77 -0.13 3.42
C LEU A 233 -14.68 -1.20 4.02
N SER A 234 -14.42 -1.62 5.25
CA SER A 234 -15.25 -2.59 5.99
C SER A 234 -16.66 -2.09 6.32
N GLU A 235 -16.90 -0.78 6.32
CA GLU A 235 -18.22 -0.17 6.60
C GLU A 235 -19.07 0.06 5.33
N ILE A 236 -18.48 -0.13 4.14
CA ILE A 236 -19.18 0.04 2.84
C ILE A 236 -20.00 -1.23 2.48
N CYS A 237 -19.94 -2.27 3.29
CA CYS A 237 -20.50 -3.59 3.03
C CYS A 237 -21.88 -3.80 3.62
#